data_7ca4ff684b5ba23e4ad9060ef139f391
#
_entry.id   7ca4ff684b5ba23e4ad9060ef139f391
#
_cell.length_a   1.000
_cell.length_b   1.000
_cell.length_c   1.000
_cell.angle_alpha   90.00
_cell.angle_beta   90.00
_cell.angle_gamma   90.00
#
_symmetry.space_group_name_H-M   'P 1'
#
loop_
_entity.id
_entity.type
_entity.pdbx_description
1 polymer ?
#
loop_
_entity_poly.entity_id
_entity_poly.type
_entity_poly.pdbx_seq_one_letter_code
_entity_poly.pdbx_strand_id
1 'polypeptide(L)'
;MNRFSKWITDFLRPPKEARLDLGRRAVIGAGLAGVGGKLLFGVAPEASRRTFNPALIRPPGALAEDDFLARCIRCGECMKVCPTNAIHPASLEGGFEGLWTPVMVTSLGYCDYECNLCSQVCPTHAIRQIEVAEKQKIKIGLAYIDRSRCLPWAYSKTCIVCEEHCPTPKKAIWFEEVEVRNIQGEKLTVKQPRVDPELCIGCGICEVKCPVKAPAAVRVASVGESRNPENQILLTNDSYGQG
;
A
#
# COMPACT_ATOMS: atom_id res chain seq x y z
N MET A 1 -58.59 -23.05 -16.05
CA MET A 1 -57.13 -23.30 -15.93
C MET A 1 -56.42 -22.00 -16.30
N ASN A 2 -55.85 -21.30 -15.32
CA ASN A 2 -55.35 -19.91 -15.43
C ASN A 2 -54.08 -19.83 -16.30
N ARG A 3 -53.99 -18.75 -17.12
CA ARG A 3 -52.80 -18.43 -17.95
C ARG A 3 -51.49 -18.45 -17.16
N PHE A 4 -51.54 -18.19 -15.87
CA PHE A 4 -50.41 -18.20 -14.95
C PHE A 4 -49.84 -19.60 -14.68
N SER A 5 -50.71 -20.62 -14.55
CA SER A 5 -50.23 -22.01 -14.32
C SER A 5 -49.53 -22.57 -15.57
N LYS A 6 -49.94 -22.12 -16.75
CA LYS A 6 -49.34 -22.54 -18.03
C LYS A 6 -47.93 -21.94 -18.20
N TRP A 7 -47.76 -20.69 -17.78
CA TRP A 7 -46.45 -20.02 -17.82
C TRP A 7 -45.43 -20.70 -16.87
N ILE A 8 -45.86 -21.07 -15.66
CA ILE A 8 -45.00 -21.80 -14.70
C ILE A 8 -44.61 -23.19 -15.23
N THR A 9 -45.52 -23.92 -15.84
CA THR A 9 -45.21 -25.23 -16.40
C THR A 9 -44.30 -25.18 -17.61
N ASP A 10 -44.40 -24.11 -18.44
CA ASP A 10 -43.51 -23.90 -19.57
C ASP A 10 -42.11 -23.41 -19.12
N PHE A 11 -42.02 -22.64 -18.02
CA PHE A 11 -40.76 -22.19 -17.43
C PHE A 11 -40.01 -23.32 -16.72
N LEU A 12 -40.72 -24.28 -16.12
CA LEU A 12 -40.14 -25.41 -15.42
C LEU A 12 -39.89 -26.63 -16.33
N ARG A 13 -40.20 -26.55 -17.60
CA ARG A 13 -39.83 -27.63 -18.53
C ARG A 13 -38.31 -27.66 -18.67
N PRO A 14 -37.65 -28.79 -18.37
CA PRO A 14 -36.24 -28.90 -18.70
C PRO A 14 -36.07 -28.66 -20.21
N PRO A 15 -35.06 -27.93 -20.63
CA PRO A 15 -34.78 -27.73 -22.05
C PRO A 15 -34.64 -29.14 -22.66
N LYS A 16 -35.37 -29.41 -23.76
CA LYS A 16 -35.18 -30.61 -24.57
C LYS A 16 -33.67 -30.70 -24.81
N GLU A 17 -33.07 -31.86 -24.55
CA GLU A 17 -31.66 -32.12 -24.72
C GLU A 17 -31.15 -31.48 -26.02
N ALA A 18 -30.63 -30.27 -25.90
CA ALA A 18 -29.87 -29.64 -26.95
C ALA A 18 -28.59 -30.45 -27.04
N ARG A 19 -28.53 -31.42 -27.97
CA ARG A 19 -27.23 -31.96 -28.38
C ARG A 19 -26.38 -30.76 -28.68
N LEU A 20 -25.35 -30.55 -27.84
CA LEU A 20 -24.31 -29.60 -28.07
C LEU A 20 -23.67 -29.97 -29.41
N ASP A 21 -24.25 -29.44 -30.49
CA ASP A 21 -23.59 -29.48 -31.79
C ASP A 21 -22.40 -28.52 -31.67
N LEU A 22 -21.28 -29.10 -31.22
CA LEU A 22 -19.97 -28.49 -31.21
C LEU A 22 -19.49 -28.35 -32.66
N GLY A 23 -20.30 -27.67 -33.46
CA GLY A 23 -19.92 -27.31 -34.81
C GLY A 23 -18.61 -26.54 -34.81
N ARG A 24 -17.80 -26.74 -35.86
CA ARG A 24 -16.50 -26.06 -36.06
C ARG A 24 -16.51 -24.58 -35.69
N ARG A 25 -17.68 -23.89 -35.85
CA ARG A 25 -17.87 -22.47 -35.46
C ARG A 25 -17.80 -22.24 -33.94
N ALA A 26 -18.35 -23.15 -33.11
CA ALA A 26 -18.29 -23.03 -31.65
C ALA A 26 -16.86 -23.26 -31.13
N VAL A 27 -16.14 -24.21 -31.73
CA VAL A 27 -14.72 -24.47 -31.38
C VAL A 27 -13.85 -23.29 -31.78
N ILE A 28 -14.06 -22.71 -32.97
CA ILE A 28 -13.33 -21.51 -33.41
C ILE A 28 -13.68 -20.31 -32.54
N GLY A 29 -14.98 -20.12 -32.18
CA GLY A 29 -15.42 -19.04 -31.28
C GLY A 29 -14.82 -19.16 -29.87
N ALA A 30 -14.78 -20.37 -29.31
CA ALA A 30 -14.15 -20.64 -28.02
C ALA A 30 -12.61 -20.46 -28.06
N GLY A 31 -11.99 -20.87 -29.17
CA GLY A 31 -10.56 -20.64 -29.41
C GLY A 31 -10.22 -19.16 -29.52
N LEU A 32 -11.00 -18.38 -30.27
CA LEU A 32 -10.81 -16.92 -30.40
C LEU A 32 -11.08 -16.18 -29.09
N ALA A 33 -12.10 -16.60 -28.31
CA ALA A 33 -12.36 -16.07 -26.97
C ALA A 33 -11.22 -16.41 -25.98
N GLY A 34 -10.66 -17.63 -26.06
CA GLY A 34 -9.51 -18.06 -25.26
C GLY A 34 -8.22 -17.29 -25.61
N VAL A 35 -7.96 -17.07 -26.91
CA VAL A 35 -6.81 -16.28 -27.38
C VAL A 35 -7.02 -14.79 -27.07
N GLY A 36 -8.23 -14.26 -27.28
CA GLY A 36 -8.58 -12.87 -26.93
C GLY A 36 -8.51 -12.65 -25.41
N GLY A 37 -8.97 -13.60 -24.61
CA GLY A 37 -8.83 -13.58 -23.15
C GLY A 37 -7.36 -13.61 -22.72
N LYS A 38 -6.53 -14.48 -23.31
CA LYS A 38 -5.07 -14.49 -23.05
C LYS A 38 -4.38 -13.20 -23.45
N LEU A 39 -4.76 -12.59 -24.60
CA LEU A 39 -4.22 -11.29 -25.02
C LEU A 39 -4.65 -10.15 -24.10
N LEU A 40 -5.92 -10.12 -23.66
CA LEU A 40 -6.44 -9.07 -22.78
C LEU A 40 -6.00 -9.24 -21.31
N PHE A 41 -5.90 -10.48 -20.82
CA PHE A 41 -5.54 -10.77 -19.42
C PHE A 41 -4.11 -11.24 -19.23
N GLY A 42 -3.46 -11.77 -20.26
CA GLY A 42 -2.08 -12.30 -20.18
C GLY A 42 -0.99 -11.25 -20.36
N VAL A 43 -1.30 -10.10 -21.00
CA VAL A 43 -0.34 -8.99 -21.13
C VAL A 43 -0.37 -8.04 -19.93
N ALA A 44 -1.53 -7.96 -19.25
CA ALA A 44 -1.68 -7.11 -18.07
C ALA A 44 -0.88 -7.54 -16.82
N PRO A 45 -0.69 -8.85 -16.50
CA PRO A 45 -0.01 -9.23 -15.27
C PRO A 45 1.46 -8.83 -15.20
N GLU A 46 2.20 -8.94 -16.30
CA GLU A 46 3.63 -8.58 -16.29
C GLU A 46 3.86 -7.07 -16.25
N ALA A 47 3.03 -6.30 -16.94
CA ALA A 47 3.08 -4.84 -16.86
C ALA A 47 2.64 -4.34 -15.47
N SER A 48 1.66 -5.02 -14.83
CA SER A 48 1.20 -4.70 -13.47
C SER A 48 2.23 -5.07 -12.41
N ARG A 49 3.03 -6.12 -12.62
CA ARG A 49 4.10 -6.53 -11.69
C ARG A 49 5.28 -5.57 -11.68
N ARG A 50 5.50 -4.85 -12.79
CA ARG A 50 6.60 -3.88 -12.94
C ARG A 50 6.20 -2.45 -12.59
N THR A 51 4.92 -2.15 -12.49
CA THR A 51 4.46 -0.82 -12.08
C THR A 51 4.54 -0.67 -10.57
N PHE A 52 5.47 0.17 -10.15
CA PHE A 52 5.60 0.61 -8.78
C PHE A 52 4.30 1.32 -8.33
N ASN A 53 3.66 0.79 -7.29
CA ASN A 53 2.53 1.44 -6.64
C ASN A 53 2.94 1.96 -5.26
N PRO A 54 3.08 3.28 -5.08
CA PRO A 54 3.53 3.85 -3.81
C PRO A 54 2.57 3.60 -2.64
N ALA A 55 1.31 3.24 -2.92
CA ALA A 55 0.33 2.90 -1.89
C ALA A 55 0.44 1.44 -1.41
N LEU A 56 1.19 0.59 -2.10
CA LEU A 56 1.33 -0.82 -1.75
C LEU A 56 2.41 -1.02 -0.68
N ILE A 57 2.07 -0.71 0.55
CA ILE A 57 2.96 -0.91 1.69
C ILE A 57 2.67 -2.29 2.30
N ARG A 58 3.63 -3.22 2.24
CA ARG A 58 3.48 -4.54 2.83
C ARG A 58 3.90 -4.56 4.30
N PRO A 59 3.34 -5.45 5.13
CA PRO A 59 3.78 -5.63 6.51
C PRO A 59 5.27 -5.97 6.61
N PRO A 60 5.96 -5.59 7.72
CA PRO A 60 7.36 -5.92 7.91
C PRO A 60 7.59 -7.43 7.89
N GLY A 61 8.64 -7.87 7.23
CA GLY A 61 8.94 -9.29 7.01
C GLY A 61 8.24 -9.92 5.81
N ALA A 62 7.37 -9.19 5.09
CA ALA A 62 6.80 -9.67 3.83
C ALA A 62 7.92 -9.98 2.82
N LEU A 63 7.77 -11.10 2.11
CA LEU A 63 8.70 -11.52 1.05
C LEU A 63 8.64 -10.55 -0.16
N ALA A 64 9.55 -10.71 -1.10
CA ALA A 64 9.45 -10.07 -2.42
C ALA A 64 8.06 -10.33 -3.03
N GLU A 65 7.52 -9.41 -3.83
CA GLU A 65 6.09 -9.42 -4.18
C GLU A 65 5.64 -10.74 -4.83
N ASP A 66 6.43 -11.29 -5.76
CA ASP A 66 6.08 -12.55 -6.43
C ASP A 66 6.03 -13.73 -5.45
N ASP A 67 7.03 -13.86 -4.58
CA ASP A 67 7.08 -14.90 -3.54
C ASP A 67 5.98 -14.70 -2.50
N PHE A 68 5.69 -13.44 -2.17
CA PHE A 68 4.63 -13.09 -1.23
C PHE A 68 3.26 -13.52 -1.78
N LEU A 69 2.96 -13.18 -3.03
CA LEU A 69 1.70 -13.53 -3.69
C LEU A 69 1.55 -15.05 -3.87
N ALA A 70 2.65 -15.75 -4.19
CA ALA A 70 2.65 -17.21 -4.32
C ALA A 70 2.35 -17.95 -3.00
N ARG A 71 2.71 -17.37 -1.85
CA ARG A 71 2.53 -17.98 -0.53
C ARG A 71 1.32 -17.48 0.25
N CYS A 72 0.87 -16.24 0.00
CA CYS A 72 -0.21 -15.63 0.77
C CYS A 72 -1.57 -16.28 0.45
N ILE A 73 -2.13 -16.99 1.41
CA ILE A 73 -3.46 -17.61 1.29
C ILE A 73 -4.62 -16.70 1.68
N ARG A 74 -4.35 -15.43 1.95
CA ARG A 74 -5.36 -14.40 2.30
C ARG A 74 -6.21 -14.73 3.53
N CYS A 75 -5.64 -15.44 4.51
CA CYS A 75 -6.35 -15.90 5.71
C CYS A 75 -6.78 -14.77 6.66
N GLY A 76 -6.16 -13.59 6.55
CA GLY A 76 -6.50 -12.42 7.37
C GLY A 76 -5.95 -12.42 8.80
N GLU A 77 -5.21 -13.45 9.23
CA GLU A 77 -4.69 -13.54 10.61
C GLU A 77 -3.78 -12.35 10.97
N CYS A 78 -2.91 -11.93 10.04
CA CYS A 78 -2.05 -10.74 10.23
C CYS A 78 -2.85 -9.44 10.42
N MET A 79 -4.05 -9.35 9.84
CA MET A 79 -4.94 -8.21 10.00
C MET A 79 -5.59 -8.21 11.39
N LYS A 80 -6.06 -9.38 11.85
CA LYS A 80 -6.71 -9.54 13.15
C LYS A 80 -5.79 -9.27 14.33
N VAL A 81 -4.53 -9.69 14.20
CA VAL A 81 -3.56 -9.56 15.30
C VAL A 81 -2.95 -8.16 15.40
N CYS A 82 -3.14 -7.30 14.40
CA CYS A 82 -2.55 -5.97 14.37
C CYS A 82 -3.18 -5.04 15.45
N PRO A 83 -2.45 -4.65 16.50
CA PRO A 83 -3.03 -3.91 17.63
C PRO A 83 -3.41 -2.47 17.26
N THR A 84 -2.80 -1.93 16.22
CA THR A 84 -3.00 -0.56 15.75
C THR A 84 -3.94 -0.48 14.55
N ASN A 85 -4.50 -1.61 14.13
CA ASN A 85 -5.38 -1.72 12.97
C ASN A 85 -4.79 -1.12 11.68
N ALA A 86 -3.48 -1.31 11.48
CA ALA A 86 -2.77 -0.78 10.32
C ALA A 86 -2.90 -1.66 9.07
N ILE A 87 -3.19 -2.97 9.25
CA ILE A 87 -3.19 -3.95 8.16
C ILE A 87 -4.63 -4.19 7.69
N HIS A 88 -4.86 -3.94 6.41
CA HIS A 88 -6.17 -4.10 5.74
C HIS A 88 -6.04 -4.99 4.50
N PRO A 89 -7.16 -5.51 3.97
CA PRO A 89 -7.15 -6.22 2.69
C PRO A 89 -6.90 -5.23 1.54
N ALA A 90 -5.94 -5.56 0.67
CA ALA A 90 -5.68 -4.80 -0.53
C ALA A 90 -6.88 -4.85 -1.48
N SER A 91 -7.18 -3.72 -2.12
CA SER A 91 -8.13 -3.63 -3.22
C SER A 91 -7.39 -3.79 -4.55
N LEU A 92 -7.29 -2.74 -5.37
CA LEU A 92 -6.60 -2.81 -6.66
C LEU A 92 -5.14 -2.32 -6.61
N GLU A 93 -4.69 -1.80 -5.47
CA GLU A 93 -3.32 -1.31 -5.30
C GLU A 93 -2.26 -2.39 -5.46
N GLY A 94 -2.60 -3.65 -5.19
CA GLY A 94 -1.74 -4.82 -5.44
C GLY A 94 -2.02 -5.52 -6.77
N GLY A 95 -2.82 -4.93 -7.66
CA GLY A 95 -3.31 -5.59 -8.87
C GLY A 95 -4.32 -6.70 -8.58
N PHE A 96 -4.78 -7.39 -9.61
CA PHE A 96 -5.75 -8.49 -9.45
C PHE A 96 -5.21 -9.66 -8.63
N GLU A 97 -3.94 -9.99 -8.77
CA GLU A 97 -3.29 -11.07 -8.02
C GLU A 97 -3.12 -10.70 -6.55
N GLY A 98 -3.00 -9.40 -6.25
CA GLY A 98 -2.85 -8.87 -4.90
C GLY A 98 -4.16 -8.62 -4.16
N LEU A 99 -5.33 -8.84 -4.77
CA LEU A 99 -6.62 -8.64 -4.13
C LEU A 99 -6.71 -9.41 -2.81
N TRP A 100 -7.18 -8.70 -1.76
CA TRP A 100 -7.36 -9.21 -0.39
C TRP A 100 -6.08 -9.66 0.32
N THR A 101 -4.92 -9.47 -0.27
CA THR A 101 -3.66 -9.66 0.45
C THR A 101 -3.44 -8.50 1.44
N PRO A 102 -2.68 -8.69 2.53
CA PRO A 102 -2.49 -7.65 3.54
C PRO A 102 -1.70 -6.47 2.99
N VAL A 103 -2.23 -5.27 3.16
CA VAL A 103 -1.57 -3.99 2.90
C VAL A 103 -1.66 -3.11 4.14
N MET A 104 -0.63 -2.34 4.40
CA MET A 104 -0.66 -1.35 5.47
C MET A 104 -1.28 -0.05 4.98
N VAL A 105 -2.33 0.42 5.68
CA VAL A 105 -3.01 1.67 5.43
C VAL A 105 -2.62 2.66 6.53
N THR A 106 -1.56 3.41 6.27
CA THR A 106 -0.93 4.32 7.24
C THR A 106 -1.79 5.52 7.64
N SER A 107 -2.86 5.78 6.90
CA SER A 107 -3.88 6.77 7.27
C SER A 107 -4.86 6.27 8.34
N LEU A 108 -5.02 4.96 8.51
CA LEU A 108 -5.93 4.32 9.47
C LEU A 108 -5.21 3.82 10.72
N GLY A 109 -3.97 3.37 10.56
CA GLY A 109 -3.17 2.84 11.64
C GLY A 109 -1.67 2.95 11.33
N TYR A 110 -0.83 2.50 12.24
CA TYR A 110 0.63 2.56 12.09
C TYR A 110 1.28 1.25 12.53
N CYS A 111 2.48 0.97 12.04
CA CYS A 111 3.26 -0.16 12.51
C CYS A 111 3.95 0.19 13.83
N ASP A 112 3.52 -0.42 14.92
CA ASP A 112 4.15 -0.23 16.22
C ASP A 112 5.61 -0.70 16.17
N TYR A 113 6.51 0.11 16.72
CA TYR A 113 7.97 -0.08 16.62
C TYR A 113 8.45 -1.37 17.30
N GLU A 114 7.80 -1.78 18.39
CA GLU A 114 8.16 -2.94 19.18
C GLU A 114 7.28 -4.18 18.90
N CYS A 115 6.40 -4.11 17.91
CA CYS A 115 5.49 -5.18 17.57
C CYS A 115 5.95 -5.95 16.34
N ASN A 116 5.89 -7.30 16.38
CA ASN A 116 6.17 -8.21 15.28
C ASN A 116 5.07 -9.29 15.10
N LEU A 117 3.89 -9.10 15.69
CA LEU A 117 2.82 -10.10 15.76
C LEU A 117 2.37 -10.62 14.40
N CYS A 118 2.27 -9.76 13.38
CA CYS A 118 1.87 -10.18 12.04
C CYS A 118 2.80 -11.24 11.42
N SER A 119 4.09 -11.21 11.78
CA SER A 119 5.07 -12.20 11.34
C SER A 119 4.96 -13.53 12.08
N GLN A 120 4.49 -13.49 13.34
CA GLN A 120 4.35 -14.70 14.18
C GLN A 120 3.14 -15.55 13.78
N VAL A 121 2.07 -14.95 13.26
CA VAL A 121 0.81 -15.65 12.95
C VAL A 121 0.68 -16.09 11.50
N CYS A 122 1.64 -15.77 10.62
CA CYS A 122 1.55 -16.13 9.22
C CYS A 122 1.80 -17.62 8.98
N PRO A 123 0.78 -18.44 8.64
CA PRO A 123 0.93 -19.89 8.57
C PRO A 123 1.76 -20.35 7.36
N THR A 124 1.86 -19.54 6.33
CA THR A 124 2.59 -19.87 5.08
C THR A 124 3.94 -19.17 4.98
N HIS A 125 4.31 -18.40 6.00
CA HIS A 125 5.52 -17.55 6.00
C HIS A 125 5.62 -16.62 4.78
N ALA A 126 4.49 -16.21 4.19
CA ALA A 126 4.44 -15.10 3.24
C ALA A 126 4.94 -13.80 3.91
N ILE A 127 4.63 -13.64 5.20
CA ILE A 127 5.31 -12.71 6.11
C ILE A 127 6.28 -13.58 6.93
N ARG A 128 7.57 -13.42 6.71
CA ARG A 128 8.62 -14.18 7.38
C ARG A 128 8.61 -13.85 8.88
N GLN A 129 8.75 -14.87 9.72
CA GLN A 129 8.90 -14.67 11.14
C GLN A 129 10.22 -13.95 11.43
N ILE A 130 10.14 -12.83 12.13
CA ILE A 130 11.26 -11.96 12.45
C ILE A 130 11.21 -11.54 13.91
N GLU A 131 12.38 -11.35 14.51
CA GLU A 131 12.49 -10.77 15.83
C GLU A 131 12.28 -9.25 15.83
N VAL A 132 11.89 -8.67 16.97
CA VAL A 132 11.65 -7.22 17.07
C VAL A 132 12.88 -6.41 16.66
N ALA A 133 14.09 -6.84 17.09
CA ALA A 133 15.33 -6.16 16.74
C ALA A 133 15.64 -6.19 15.22
N GLU A 134 15.25 -7.26 14.52
CA GLU A 134 15.34 -7.35 13.06
C GLU A 134 14.29 -6.44 12.41
N LYS A 135 13.05 -6.51 12.89
CA LYS A 135 11.93 -5.70 12.39
C LYS A 135 12.23 -4.20 12.46
N GLN A 136 12.89 -3.73 13.50
CA GLN A 136 13.26 -2.32 13.68
C GLN A 136 14.24 -1.79 12.63
N LYS A 137 14.93 -2.68 11.92
CA LYS A 137 15.84 -2.36 10.80
C LYS A 137 15.19 -2.45 9.43
N ILE A 138 14.01 -3.06 9.35
CA ILE A 138 13.30 -3.25 8.09
C ILE A 138 12.57 -1.97 7.72
N LYS A 139 12.93 -1.41 6.57
CA LYS A 139 12.19 -0.30 5.96
C LYS A 139 11.01 -0.87 5.19
N ILE A 140 9.80 -0.48 5.53
CA ILE A 140 8.56 -0.87 4.82
C ILE A 140 8.06 0.24 3.89
N GLY A 141 8.71 1.40 3.94
CA GLY A 141 8.43 2.56 3.14
C GLY A 141 9.17 3.79 3.66
N LEU A 142 8.85 4.93 3.08
CA LEU A 142 9.44 6.24 3.43
C LEU A 142 8.34 7.27 3.67
N ALA A 143 8.46 8.03 4.76
CA ALA A 143 7.61 9.18 4.99
C ALA A 143 8.04 10.35 4.10
N TYR A 144 7.07 11.08 3.57
CA TYR A 144 7.29 12.33 2.85
C TYR A 144 6.33 13.41 3.32
N ILE A 145 6.74 14.66 3.19
CA ILE A 145 5.99 15.83 3.68
C ILE A 145 5.42 16.57 2.49
N ASP A 146 4.10 16.67 2.47
CA ASP A 146 3.38 17.56 1.55
C ASP A 146 3.51 19.00 2.07
N ARG A 147 4.42 19.76 1.47
CA ARG A 147 4.74 21.13 1.88
C ARG A 147 3.57 22.08 1.72
N SER A 148 2.66 21.81 0.78
CA SER A 148 1.48 22.64 0.53
C SER A 148 0.43 22.53 1.66
N ARG A 149 0.53 21.50 2.50
CA ARG A 149 -0.42 21.22 3.59
C ARG A 149 0.19 21.29 4.97
N CYS A 150 1.51 21.13 5.09
CA CYS A 150 2.21 21.12 6.36
C CYS A 150 2.18 22.49 7.02
N LEU A 151 1.76 22.58 8.29
CA LEU A 151 1.59 23.85 9.01
C LEU A 151 2.85 24.73 8.99
N PRO A 152 4.07 24.23 9.29
CA PRO A 152 5.29 25.00 9.20
C PRO A 152 5.62 25.47 7.78
N TRP A 153 5.34 24.64 6.78
CA TRP A 153 5.69 24.94 5.39
C TRP A 153 4.71 25.90 4.72
N ALA A 154 3.40 25.60 4.83
CA ALA A 154 2.37 26.32 4.10
C ALA A 154 1.86 27.56 4.84
N TYR A 155 1.85 27.52 6.18
CA TYR A 155 1.15 28.53 6.98
C TYR A 155 2.04 29.23 8.01
N SER A 156 3.36 28.95 8.00
CA SER A 156 4.31 29.53 8.98
C SER A 156 3.90 29.31 10.44
N LYS A 157 3.19 28.22 10.74
CA LYS A 157 2.74 27.86 12.08
C LYS A 157 3.61 26.77 12.66
N THR A 158 4.06 26.92 13.90
CA THR A 158 4.85 25.91 14.60
C THR A 158 4.07 24.60 14.77
N CYS A 159 4.72 23.48 14.45
CA CYS A 159 4.21 22.13 14.65
C CYS A 159 5.38 21.15 14.74
N ILE A 160 5.44 20.33 15.79
CA ILE A 160 6.51 19.37 16.04
C ILE A 160 6.01 17.92 16.19
N VAL A 161 4.71 17.69 16.01
CA VAL A 161 4.02 16.43 16.32
C VAL A 161 4.64 15.20 15.62
N CYS A 162 5.05 15.33 14.36
CA CYS A 162 5.60 14.19 13.60
C CYS A 162 6.97 13.74 14.14
N GLU A 163 7.78 14.65 14.67
CA GLU A 163 9.06 14.32 15.30
C GLU A 163 8.87 13.74 16.69
N GLU A 164 8.00 14.34 17.51
CA GLU A 164 7.72 13.84 18.88
C GLU A 164 7.30 12.38 18.87
N HIS A 165 6.47 11.97 17.91
CA HIS A 165 5.95 10.62 17.79
C HIS A 165 6.85 9.68 16.98
N CYS A 166 7.95 10.15 16.40
CA CYS A 166 8.87 9.28 15.68
C CYS A 166 9.52 8.29 16.64
N PRO A 167 9.37 6.96 16.44
CA PRO A 167 9.79 5.96 17.42
C PRO A 167 11.26 5.57 17.29
N THR A 168 11.94 5.96 16.19
CA THR A 168 13.34 5.60 15.99
C THR A 168 14.25 6.25 17.05
N PRO A 169 15.25 5.54 17.61
CA PRO A 169 16.12 6.07 18.67
C PRO A 169 16.79 7.38 18.29
N LYS A 170 17.36 7.43 17.08
CA LYS A 170 17.71 8.68 16.42
C LYS A 170 16.52 9.06 15.54
N LYS A 171 15.87 10.18 15.87
CA LYS A 171 14.67 10.62 15.16
C LYS A 171 14.89 10.72 13.66
N ALA A 172 14.05 10.03 12.88
CA ALA A 172 14.07 10.13 11.42
C ALA A 172 13.47 11.45 10.91
N ILE A 173 12.70 12.15 11.76
CA ILE A 173 12.17 13.48 11.46
C ILE A 173 12.93 14.49 12.31
N TRP A 174 13.49 15.49 11.65
CA TRP A 174 14.23 16.57 12.27
C TRP A 174 13.75 17.91 11.71
N PHE A 175 14.14 19.02 12.33
CA PHE A 175 13.69 20.35 11.94
C PHE A 175 14.83 21.20 11.45
N GLU A 176 14.56 21.90 10.37
CA GLU A 176 15.36 23.01 9.87
C GLU A 176 14.73 24.32 10.31
N GLU A 177 15.49 25.20 10.94
CA GLU A 177 15.04 26.54 11.32
C GLU A 177 15.20 27.49 10.12
N VAL A 178 14.08 28.03 9.67
CA VAL A 178 14.02 28.91 8.50
C VAL A 178 13.33 30.22 8.87
N GLU A 179 13.94 31.35 8.49
CA GLU A 179 13.28 32.65 8.59
C GLU A 179 12.27 32.80 7.46
N VAL A 180 11.02 32.99 7.82
CA VAL A 180 9.92 33.25 6.88
C VAL A 180 9.28 34.61 7.21
N ARG A 181 8.65 35.23 6.21
CA ARG A 181 7.81 36.39 6.43
C ARG A 181 6.35 35.99 6.47
N ASN A 182 5.64 36.42 7.50
CA ASN A 182 4.18 36.21 7.57
C ASN A 182 3.46 37.17 6.59
N ILE A 183 2.14 37.05 6.50
CA ILE A 183 1.31 37.91 5.63
C ILE A 183 1.42 39.39 6.04
N GLN A 184 1.73 39.66 7.29
CA GLN A 184 1.92 41.04 7.84
C GLN A 184 3.33 41.60 7.57
N GLY A 185 4.22 40.82 6.94
CA GLY A 185 5.60 41.19 6.64
C GLY A 185 6.59 41.03 7.80
N GLU A 186 6.15 40.50 8.94
CA GLU A 186 7.00 40.24 10.11
C GLU A 186 7.86 38.99 9.88
N LYS A 187 9.13 39.07 10.32
CA LYS A 187 10.05 37.93 10.29
C LYS A 187 9.71 36.95 11.44
N LEU A 188 9.53 35.70 11.10
CA LEU A 188 9.30 34.61 12.03
C LEU A 188 10.32 33.50 11.75
N THR A 189 10.90 32.91 12.80
CA THR A 189 11.66 31.68 12.68
C THR A 189 10.72 30.51 12.85
N VAL A 190 10.63 29.66 11.84
CA VAL A 190 9.76 28.50 11.82
C VAL A 190 10.58 27.22 11.67
N LYS A 191 10.27 26.22 12.48
CA LYS A 191 10.88 24.87 12.41
C LYS A 191 10.17 24.06 11.34
N GLN A 192 10.81 23.90 10.18
CA GLN A 192 10.27 23.11 9.08
C GLN A 192 10.73 21.66 9.18
N PRO A 193 9.81 20.67 9.22
CA PRO A 193 10.19 19.28 9.32
C PRO A 193 10.84 18.75 8.04
N ARG A 194 11.86 17.92 8.22
CA ARG A 194 12.57 17.15 7.20
C ARG A 194 12.55 15.67 7.58
N VAL A 195 12.62 14.80 6.60
CA VAL A 195 12.70 13.35 6.81
C VAL A 195 14.07 12.86 6.38
N ASP A 196 14.75 12.15 7.27
CA ASP A 196 15.99 11.44 6.96
C ASP A 196 15.60 10.06 6.38
N PRO A 197 15.87 9.79 5.09
CA PRO A 197 15.49 8.53 4.45
C PRO A 197 16.27 7.34 4.99
N GLU A 198 17.48 7.55 5.55
CA GLU A 198 18.28 6.47 6.11
C GLU A 198 17.72 5.96 7.44
N LEU A 199 17.12 6.82 8.22
CA LEU A 199 16.56 6.51 9.53
C LEU A 199 15.08 6.15 9.50
N CYS A 200 14.35 6.60 8.46
CA CYS A 200 12.92 6.36 8.35
C CYS A 200 12.63 4.90 7.98
N ILE A 201 11.82 4.22 8.79
CA ILE A 201 11.38 2.85 8.55
C ILE A 201 9.99 2.76 7.91
N GLY A 202 9.31 3.88 7.70
CA GLY A 202 7.97 3.90 7.07
C GLY A 202 6.83 3.44 7.99
N CYS A 203 6.96 3.51 9.31
CA CYS A 203 5.98 2.97 10.26
C CYS A 203 4.60 3.65 10.22
N GLY A 204 4.48 4.86 9.69
CA GLY A 204 3.20 5.57 9.53
C GLY A 204 2.69 6.33 10.76
N ILE A 205 3.37 6.27 11.92
CA ILE A 205 2.89 6.95 13.13
C ILE A 205 2.78 8.48 12.94
N CYS A 206 3.72 9.07 12.21
CA CYS A 206 3.72 10.50 11.90
C CYS A 206 2.48 10.89 11.06
N GLU A 207 2.01 10.01 10.17
CA GLU A 207 0.80 10.23 9.36
C GLU A 207 -0.46 10.18 10.24
N VAL A 208 -0.59 9.14 11.07
CA VAL A 208 -1.73 8.98 11.99
C VAL A 208 -1.82 10.12 12.99
N LYS A 209 -0.69 10.59 13.52
CA LYS A 209 -0.63 11.64 14.53
C LYS A 209 -0.67 13.06 13.95
N CYS A 210 -0.49 13.22 12.65
CA CYS A 210 -0.53 14.53 12.00
C CYS A 210 -1.84 15.28 12.33
N PRO A 211 -1.77 16.54 12.80
CA PRO A 211 -2.97 17.34 13.10
C PRO A 211 -3.74 17.74 11.84
N VAL A 212 -3.06 17.83 10.69
CA VAL A 212 -3.70 18.08 9.40
C VAL A 212 -4.33 16.77 8.92
N LYS A 213 -5.63 16.79 8.64
CA LYS A 213 -6.40 15.60 8.23
C LYS A 213 -6.99 15.75 6.82
N ALA A 214 -7.35 14.62 6.24
CA ALA A 214 -8.09 14.47 5.00
C ALA A 214 -7.44 15.12 3.74
N PRO A 215 -6.25 14.75 3.29
CA PRO A 215 -5.28 13.83 3.86
C PRO A 215 -4.29 14.49 4.82
N ALA A 216 -3.48 13.69 5.54
CA ALA A 216 -2.41 14.19 6.39
C ALA A 216 -1.33 14.91 5.57
N ALA A 217 -0.65 15.87 6.21
CA ALA A 217 0.45 16.59 5.57
C ALA A 217 1.75 15.76 5.49
N VAL A 218 1.91 14.77 6.35
CA VAL A 218 2.97 13.76 6.23
C VAL A 218 2.32 12.44 5.88
N ARG A 219 2.85 11.75 4.87
CA ARG A 219 2.32 10.48 4.38
C ARG A 219 3.44 9.50 4.13
N VAL A 220 3.12 8.22 4.09
CA VAL A 220 4.09 7.15 3.82
C VAL A 220 3.81 6.54 2.44
N ALA A 221 4.87 6.24 1.73
CA ALA A 221 4.85 5.48 0.48
C ALA A 221 5.82 4.30 0.59
N SER A 222 5.61 3.25 -0.20
CA SER A 222 6.46 2.04 -0.19
C SER A 222 7.85 2.24 -0.79
N VAL A 223 8.21 3.48 -1.11
CA VAL A 223 9.54 3.85 -1.63
C VAL A 223 10.64 3.48 -0.65
N GLY A 224 11.75 2.94 -1.13
CA GLY A 224 12.91 2.59 -0.29
C GLY A 224 12.67 1.40 0.62
N GLU A 225 11.66 0.58 0.35
CA GLU A 225 11.39 -0.62 1.14
C GLU A 225 12.51 -1.67 1.00
N SER A 226 12.82 -2.34 2.12
CA SER A 226 13.92 -3.33 2.17
C SER A 226 13.66 -4.57 1.32
N ARG A 227 12.40 -4.92 1.01
CA ARG A 227 12.02 -6.11 0.24
C ARG A 227 12.17 -5.94 -1.27
N ASN A 228 12.21 -4.70 -1.76
CA ASN A 228 12.40 -4.38 -3.17
C ASN A 228 13.43 -3.26 -3.33
N PRO A 229 14.72 -3.60 -3.53
CA PRO A 229 15.78 -2.62 -3.69
C PRO A 229 15.63 -1.71 -4.92
N GLU A 230 14.88 -2.16 -5.95
CA GLU A 230 14.64 -1.36 -7.15
C GLU A 230 13.57 -0.28 -6.94
N ASN A 231 12.80 -0.40 -5.86
CA ASN A 231 11.77 0.55 -5.50
C ASN A 231 12.38 1.78 -4.81
N GLN A 232 13.21 2.50 -5.52
CA GLN A 232 13.83 3.74 -5.02
C GLN A 232 13.41 4.90 -5.91
N ILE A 233 13.10 6.03 -5.28
CA ILE A 233 13.13 7.30 -6.02
C ILE A 233 14.60 7.58 -6.25
N LEU A 234 15.05 7.38 -7.47
CA LEU A 234 16.39 7.75 -7.92
C LEU A 234 16.50 9.28 -7.99
N LEU A 235 16.43 9.94 -6.85
CA LEU A 235 17.07 11.22 -6.66
C LEU A 235 18.55 10.88 -6.39
N THR A 236 19.27 10.52 -7.44
CA THR A 236 20.73 10.47 -7.34
C THR A 236 21.17 11.86 -6.88
N ASN A 237 21.93 11.92 -5.81
CA ASN A 237 22.51 13.17 -5.27
C ASN A 237 23.30 13.97 -6.31
N ASP A 238 23.58 13.39 -7.48
CA ASP A 238 24.35 13.99 -8.57
C ASP A 238 23.56 15.01 -9.40
N SER A 239 22.23 15.06 -9.28
CA SER A 239 21.39 15.97 -10.08
C SER A 239 20.96 17.26 -9.35
N TYR A 240 21.19 17.39 -8.03
CA TYR A 240 20.77 18.56 -7.24
C TYR A 240 21.91 19.29 -6.53
N GLY A 241 23.16 18.91 -6.78
CA GLY A 241 24.33 19.44 -6.07
C GLY A 241 25.14 20.49 -6.81
N GLN A 242 24.70 20.99 -7.96
CA GLN A 242 25.39 22.06 -8.68
C GLN A 242 24.37 23.09 -9.20
N GLY A 243 23.99 23.99 -8.35
CA GLY A 243 23.23 25.19 -8.67
C GLY A 243 23.50 26.27 -7.67
#